data_e049a01c31ca8d69615ac2713f4785a1
#
_entry.id   e049a01c31ca8d69615ac2713f4785a1
#
_cell.length_a   1.000
_cell.length_b   1.000
_cell.length_c   1.000
_cell.angle_alpha   90.00
_cell.angle_beta   90.00
_cell.angle_gamma   90.00
#
_symmetry.space_group_name_H-M   'P 1'
#
loop_
_entity.id
_entity.type
_entity.pdbx_description
1 polymer ?
#
loop_
_entity_poly.entity_id
_entity_poly.type
_entity_poly.pdbx_seq_one_letter_code
_entity_poly.pdbx_strand_id
1 'polypeptide(L)'
;MAVNGVQPVGSEYARARHMIAVAVPLVVIALGLLFVLVQAWPPSPVKSGEAPPTGKVMHLFGWKPRASRETCLFIIVLAAGALGGAVHALRSLYWYVGNRTLRRSWLMMYLILPIIGAAFGIVVYMVLRGGLTSPTGGAADINPFGVTAIAALVGLFSQETAEKLRAVFETLLTPAKAGRDQALPPQVRAIEPVSGPVGAMLTLRGIGPGSATVVRFGTVDAPATDITDTELNVTVPPGATTGRPAVITPVTTAVSPVDFTVEDGPQGEGDQPEA
;
A
#
# COMPACT_ATOMS: atom_id res chain seq x y z
N MET A 1 -5.20 -8.10 -53.23
CA MET A 1 -5.63 -8.54 -51.87
C MET A 1 -4.60 -9.52 -51.35
N ALA A 2 -3.72 -9.07 -50.46
CA ALA A 2 -2.68 -9.92 -49.87
C ALA A 2 -3.32 -10.73 -48.74
N VAL A 3 -3.27 -12.05 -48.88
CA VAL A 3 -3.72 -13.00 -47.83
C VAL A 3 -2.73 -12.88 -46.66
N ASN A 4 -3.21 -12.39 -45.54
CA ASN A 4 -2.50 -12.34 -44.27
C ASN A 4 -2.00 -13.75 -43.92
N GLY A 5 -0.66 -13.92 -43.93
CA GLY A 5 -0.02 -15.16 -43.56
C GLY A 5 -0.34 -15.52 -42.14
N VAL A 6 -1.13 -16.55 -41.96
CA VAL A 6 -1.34 -17.22 -40.66
C VAL A 6 0.02 -17.75 -40.24
N GLN A 7 0.63 -17.11 -39.24
CA GLN A 7 1.85 -17.60 -38.60
C GLN A 7 1.59 -18.99 -38.03
N PRO A 8 2.46 -19.97 -38.24
CA PRO A 8 2.24 -21.33 -37.75
C PRO A 8 2.24 -21.31 -36.23
N VAL A 9 1.14 -21.72 -35.63
CA VAL A 9 0.88 -21.79 -34.18
C VAL A 9 1.96 -22.58 -33.39
N GLY A 10 2.78 -23.38 -34.10
CA GLY A 10 3.87 -24.19 -33.51
C GLY A 10 5.15 -23.43 -33.11
N SER A 11 5.30 -22.12 -33.42
CA SER A 11 6.55 -21.38 -33.15
C SER A 11 6.62 -20.73 -31.75
N GLU A 12 5.50 -20.61 -31.05
CA GLU A 12 5.45 -19.95 -29.72
C GLU A 12 5.86 -20.86 -28.56
N TYR A 13 5.75 -22.16 -28.71
CA TYR A 13 6.08 -23.12 -27.63
C TYR A 13 7.56 -23.51 -27.63
N ALA A 14 8.08 -23.73 -26.43
CA ALA A 14 9.45 -24.13 -26.22
C ALA A 14 9.68 -25.59 -26.73
N ARG A 15 10.73 -25.81 -27.52
CA ARG A 15 11.20 -27.14 -27.92
C ARG A 15 12.07 -27.75 -26.81
N ALA A 16 12.24 -29.07 -26.77
CA ALA A 16 13.05 -29.78 -25.77
C ALA A 16 14.44 -29.17 -25.53
N ARG A 17 15.13 -28.74 -26.60
CA ARG A 17 16.44 -28.08 -26.50
C ARG A 17 16.40 -26.77 -25.68
N HIS A 18 15.33 -25.98 -25.77
CA HIS A 18 15.18 -24.75 -25.00
C HIS A 18 14.88 -25.04 -23.53
N MET A 19 14.10 -26.09 -23.26
CA MET A 19 13.81 -26.55 -21.90
C MET A 19 15.10 -26.99 -21.19
N ILE A 20 15.92 -27.80 -21.86
CA ILE A 20 17.23 -28.27 -21.36
C ILE A 20 18.17 -27.07 -21.14
N ALA A 21 18.20 -26.13 -22.11
CA ALA A 21 19.05 -24.92 -22.03
C ALA A 21 18.75 -24.02 -20.84
N VAL A 22 17.55 -24.12 -20.23
CA VAL A 22 17.19 -23.38 -19.01
C VAL A 22 17.28 -24.27 -17.77
N ALA A 23 16.82 -25.52 -17.85
CA ALA A 23 16.83 -26.42 -16.72
C ALA A 23 18.25 -26.73 -16.22
N VAL A 24 19.19 -27.03 -17.13
CA VAL A 24 20.57 -27.37 -16.75
C VAL A 24 21.27 -26.21 -16.03
N PRO A 25 21.29 -24.96 -16.54
CA PRO A 25 21.86 -23.85 -15.79
C PRO A 25 21.20 -23.62 -14.43
N LEU A 26 19.87 -23.75 -14.32
CA LEU A 26 19.18 -23.58 -13.05
C LEU A 26 19.61 -24.63 -12.01
N VAL A 27 19.74 -25.89 -12.42
CA VAL A 27 20.24 -26.95 -11.55
C VAL A 27 21.70 -26.69 -11.13
N VAL A 28 22.55 -26.29 -12.08
CA VAL A 28 23.96 -25.95 -11.79
C VAL A 28 24.03 -24.75 -10.82
N ILE A 29 23.21 -23.71 -11.05
CA ILE A 29 23.11 -22.58 -10.14
C ILE A 29 22.67 -23.03 -8.76
N ALA A 30 21.61 -23.84 -8.65
CA ALA A 30 21.11 -24.33 -7.35
C ALA A 30 22.16 -25.13 -6.58
N LEU A 31 22.90 -26.02 -7.25
CA LEU A 31 23.99 -26.79 -6.64
C LEU A 31 25.16 -25.89 -6.24
N GLY A 32 25.51 -24.91 -7.06
CA GLY A 32 26.53 -23.90 -6.76
C GLY A 32 26.15 -23.06 -5.54
N LEU A 33 24.87 -22.63 -5.43
CA LEU A 33 24.36 -21.88 -4.29
C LEU A 33 24.38 -22.72 -3.00
N LEU A 34 24.01 -24.00 -3.06
CA LEU A 34 24.14 -24.93 -1.93
C LEU A 34 25.61 -25.07 -1.48
N PHE A 35 26.52 -25.20 -2.43
CA PHE A 35 27.96 -25.25 -2.12
C PHE A 35 28.42 -23.95 -1.43
N VAL A 36 28.07 -22.77 -1.98
CA VAL A 36 28.39 -21.46 -1.38
C VAL A 36 27.80 -21.36 0.02
N LEU A 37 26.56 -21.80 0.24
CA LEU A 37 25.88 -21.74 1.53
C LEU A 37 26.63 -22.56 2.59
N VAL A 38 27.12 -23.76 2.25
CA VAL A 38 27.92 -24.58 3.16
C VAL A 38 29.27 -23.93 3.45
N GLN A 39 29.96 -23.41 2.42
CA GLN A 39 31.27 -22.78 2.57
C GLN A 39 31.20 -21.46 3.35
N ALA A 40 30.19 -20.67 3.13
CA ALA A 40 30.01 -19.36 3.79
C ALA A 40 29.35 -19.47 5.17
N TRP A 41 29.09 -20.67 5.68
CA TRP A 41 28.46 -20.80 7.00
C TRP A 41 29.26 -20.07 8.08
N PRO A 42 28.65 -19.11 8.83
CA PRO A 42 29.39 -18.25 9.75
C PRO A 42 29.99 -19.03 10.93
N PRO A 43 31.15 -18.62 11.45
CA PRO A 43 31.72 -19.17 12.67
C PRO A 43 30.81 -18.90 13.88
N SER A 44 30.96 -19.68 14.94
CA SER A 44 30.28 -19.45 16.22
C SER A 44 30.55 -18.02 16.74
N PRO A 45 29.58 -17.40 17.45
CA PRO A 45 29.84 -16.11 18.08
C PRO A 45 30.95 -16.24 19.12
N VAL A 46 31.78 -15.19 19.25
CA VAL A 46 32.88 -15.12 20.21
C VAL A 46 32.27 -14.94 21.61
N LYS A 47 32.71 -15.73 22.57
CA LYS A 47 32.35 -15.55 23.98
C LYS A 47 33.11 -14.32 24.54
N SER A 48 32.47 -13.61 25.48
CA SER A 48 33.10 -12.47 26.16
C SER A 48 34.45 -12.86 26.79
N GLY A 49 35.52 -12.17 26.38
CA GLY A 49 36.89 -12.43 26.86
C GLY A 49 37.81 -13.19 25.90
N GLU A 50 37.30 -13.65 24.76
CA GLU A 50 38.07 -14.33 23.72
C GLU A 50 38.47 -13.36 22.61
N ALA A 51 39.70 -13.46 22.09
CA ALA A 51 40.13 -12.63 20.98
C ALA A 51 39.26 -12.84 19.75
N PRO A 52 38.87 -11.79 19.01
CA PRO A 52 38.02 -11.93 17.83
C PRO A 52 38.72 -12.85 16.80
N PRO A 53 38.00 -13.86 16.25
CA PRO A 53 38.59 -14.75 15.27
C PRO A 53 39.04 -13.96 14.04
N THR A 54 40.20 -14.28 13.50
CA THR A 54 40.84 -13.66 12.33
C THR A 54 40.04 -13.85 11.01
N GLY A 55 38.74 -14.07 11.09
CA GLY A 55 37.84 -14.35 9.97
C GLY A 55 37.87 -15.83 9.54
N LYS A 56 36.78 -16.26 8.92
CA LYS A 56 36.69 -17.61 8.33
C LYS A 56 37.32 -17.62 6.94
N VAL A 57 38.16 -18.61 6.66
CA VAL A 57 38.63 -18.87 5.29
C VAL A 57 37.58 -19.71 4.56
N MET A 58 37.04 -19.19 3.47
CA MET A 58 36.12 -19.91 2.59
C MET A 58 36.88 -20.55 1.44
N HIS A 59 36.53 -21.76 1.05
CA HIS A 59 37.16 -22.45 -0.08
C HIS A 59 36.23 -22.40 -1.30
N LEU A 60 36.43 -21.40 -2.16
CA LEU A 60 35.62 -21.17 -3.37
C LEU A 60 36.44 -21.45 -4.63
N PHE A 61 36.33 -22.62 -5.18
CA PHE A 61 36.94 -23.00 -6.47
C PHE A 61 38.43 -22.59 -6.62
N GLY A 62 39.24 -22.84 -5.58
CA GLY A 62 40.67 -22.48 -5.55
C GLY A 62 40.96 -21.10 -4.96
N TRP A 63 39.99 -20.24 -4.83
CA TRP A 63 40.12 -18.96 -4.12
C TRP A 63 39.83 -19.15 -2.63
N LYS A 64 40.63 -18.52 -1.76
CA LYS A 64 40.53 -18.67 -0.29
C LYS A 64 40.33 -17.30 0.37
N PRO A 65 39.18 -16.60 0.15
CA PRO A 65 38.94 -15.33 0.79
C PRO A 65 38.69 -15.51 2.28
N ARG A 66 39.16 -14.55 3.09
CA ARG A 66 38.79 -14.43 4.49
C ARG A 66 37.58 -13.54 4.62
N ALA A 67 36.57 -13.99 5.35
CA ALA A 67 35.36 -13.26 5.57
C ALA A 67 35.04 -13.10 7.05
N SER A 68 34.58 -11.93 7.45
CA SER A 68 34.05 -11.69 8.78
C SER A 68 32.73 -12.46 8.98
N ARG A 69 32.28 -12.61 10.24
CA ARG A 69 30.98 -13.20 10.55
C ARG A 69 29.82 -12.47 9.83
N GLU A 70 29.88 -11.13 9.81
CA GLU A 70 28.92 -10.29 9.08
C GLU A 70 28.89 -10.63 7.58
N THR A 71 30.06 -10.68 6.96
CA THR A 71 30.18 -11.02 5.53
C THR A 71 29.63 -12.42 5.26
N CYS A 72 29.91 -13.38 6.14
CA CYS A 72 29.35 -14.72 6.04
C CYS A 72 27.81 -14.71 6.12
N LEU A 73 27.22 -13.94 7.06
CA LEU A 73 25.78 -13.80 7.18
C LEU A 73 25.15 -13.20 5.90
N PHE A 74 25.74 -12.17 5.33
CA PHE A 74 25.29 -11.61 4.05
C PHE A 74 25.34 -12.65 2.92
N ILE A 75 26.43 -13.40 2.81
CA ILE A 75 26.61 -14.39 1.75
C ILE A 75 25.59 -15.54 1.90
N ILE A 76 25.35 -16.04 3.12
CA ILE A 76 24.37 -17.13 3.30
C ILE A 76 22.95 -16.67 3.05
N VAL A 77 22.59 -15.43 3.39
CA VAL A 77 21.28 -14.85 3.10
C VAL A 77 21.07 -14.70 1.59
N LEU A 78 22.08 -14.14 0.91
CA LEU A 78 22.09 -14.03 -0.56
C LEU A 78 21.92 -15.39 -1.23
N ALA A 79 22.75 -16.36 -0.83
CA ALA A 79 22.74 -17.71 -1.40
C ALA A 79 21.42 -18.43 -1.11
N ALA A 80 20.88 -18.30 0.11
CA ALA A 80 19.62 -18.93 0.50
C ALA A 80 18.42 -18.31 -0.24
N GLY A 81 18.36 -16.98 -0.35
CA GLY A 81 17.33 -16.29 -1.12
C GLY A 81 17.37 -16.67 -2.61
N ALA A 82 18.58 -16.67 -3.20
CA ALA A 82 18.77 -17.12 -4.58
C ALA A 82 18.38 -18.58 -4.78
N LEU A 83 18.71 -19.45 -3.83
CA LEU A 83 18.33 -20.88 -3.84
C LEU A 83 16.81 -21.05 -3.80
N GLY A 84 16.12 -20.29 -2.94
CA GLY A 84 14.65 -20.25 -2.90
C GLY A 84 14.06 -19.87 -4.26
N GLY A 85 14.57 -18.81 -4.88
CA GLY A 85 14.17 -18.40 -6.23
C GLY A 85 14.47 -19.45 -7.31
N ALA A 86 15.61 -20.14 -7.22
CA ALA A 86 15.96 -21.24 -8.14
C ALA A 86 15.01 -22.44 -7.98
N VAL A 87 14.67 -22.82 -6.75
CA VAL A 87 13.70 -23.89 -6.47
C VAL A 87 12.32 -23.54 -7.02
N HIS A 88 11.87 -22.28 -6.80
CA HIS A 88 10.62 -21.78 -7.39
C HIS A 88 10.65 -21.87 -8.93
N ALA A 89 11.74 -21.43 -9.56
CA ALA A 89 11.93 -21.51 -11.00
C ALA A 89 11.88 -22.96 -11.51
N LEU A 90 12.58 -23.88 -10.85
CA LEU A 90 12.59 -25.30 -11.23
C LEU A 90 11.22 -25.96 -11.08
N ARG A 91 10.49 -25.67 -9.98
CA ARG A 91 9.14 -26.16 -9.75
C ARG A 91 8.17 -25.65 -10.81
N SER A 92 8.24 -24.37 -11.12
CA SER A 92 7.42 -23.74 -12.16
C SER A 92 7.75 -24.32 -13.54
N LEU A 93 9.03 -24.44 -13.87
CA LEU A 93 9.48 -25.05 -15.12
C LEU A 93 8.98 -26.49 -15.27
N TYR A 94 9.09 -27.32 -14.22
CA TYR A 94 8.57 -28.68 -14.20
C TYR A 94 7.07 -28.73 -14.55
N TRP A 95 6.27 -27.83 -13.93
CA TRP A 95 4.82 -27.78 -14.14
C TRP A 95 4.48 -27.39 -15.58
N TYR A 96 5.11 -26.35 -16.13
CA TYR A 96 4.82 -25.85 -17.49
C TYR A 96 5.35 -26.79 -18.57
N VAL A 97 6.46 -27.48 -18.32
CA VAL A 97 6.99 -28.52 -19.22
C VAL A 97 6.04 -29.72 -19.25
N GLY A 98 5.59 -30.18 -18.08
CA GLY A 98 4.66 -31.31 -17.98
C GLY A 98 3.33 -31.05 -18.69
N ASN A 99 2.81 -29.84 -18.61
CA ASN A 99 1.54 -29.44 -19.26
C ASN A 99 1.70 -28.97 -20.73
N ARG A 100 2.92 -29.00 -21.29
CA ARG A 100 3.25 -28.54 -22.66
C ARG A 100 2.82 -27.09 -22.96
N THR A 101 2.76 -26.23 -21.94
CA THR A 101 2.30 -24.83 -22.05
C THR A 101 3.46 -23.81 -21.98
N LEU A 102 4.71 -24.25 -21.95
CA LEU A 102 5.89 -23.39 -21.83
C LEU A 102 6.10 -22.54 -23.09
N ARG A 103 5.99 -21.21 -22.94
CA ARG A 103 6.27 -20.24 -23.99
C ARG A 103 7.75 -19.85 -24.01
N ARG A 104 8.32 -19.61 -25.21
CA ARG A 104 9.72 -19.22 -25.37
C ARG A 104 10.04 -17.89 -24.69
N SER A 105 9.12 -16.93 -24.72
CA SER A 105 9.30 -15.62 -24.10
C SER A 105 9.53 -15.67 -22.58
N TRP A 106 9.09 -16.76 -21.92
CA TRP A 106 9.20 -16.91 -20.47
C TRP A 106 10.53 -17.52 -20.01
N LEU A 107 11.34 -18.04 -20.94
CA LEU A 107 12.60 -18.73 -20.57
C LEU A 107 13.58 -17.83 -19.82
N MET A 108 13.68 -16.55 -20.21
CA MET A 108 14.53 -15.57 -19.50
C MET A 108 14.07 -15.31 -18.08
N MET A 109 12.75 -15.33 -17.81
CA MET A 109 12.20 -15.11 -16.48
C MET A 109 12.73 -16.14 -15.48
N TYR A 110 12.85 -17.40 -15.87
CA TYR A 110 13.37 -18.46 -14.99
C TYR A 110 14.80 -18.23 -14.53
N LEU A 111 15.66 -17.62 -15.38
CA LEU A 111 17.04 -17.31 -15.04
C LEU A 111 17.16 -16.09 -14.13
N ILE A 112 16.16 -15.19 -14.13
CA ILE A 112 16.13 -13.99 -13.29
C ILE A 112 15.59 -14.30 -11.88
N LEU A 113 14.72 -15.32 -11.71
CA LEU A 113 14.11 -15.64 -10.44
C LEU A 113 15.10 -15.85 -9.28
N PRO A 114 16.25 -16.53 -9.45
CA PRO A 114 17.26 -16.61 -8.38
C PRO A 114 17.80 -15.25 -7.94
N ILE A 115 17.97 -14.32 -8.89
CA ILE A 115 18.45 -12.96 -8.61
C ILE A 115 17.41 -12.19 -7.79
N ILE A 116 16.14 -12.29 -8.19
CA ILE A 116 15.01 -11.70 -7.45
C ILE A 116 14.94 -12.28 -6.03
N GLY A 117 15.05 -13.60 -5.90
CA GLY A 117 15.07 -14.26 -4.60
C GLY A 117 16.21 -13.79 -3.69
N ALA A 118 17.42 -13.61 -4.24
CA ALA A 118 18.56 -13.04 -3.53
C ALA A 118 18.28 -11.61 -3.04
N ALA A 119 17.73 -10.77 -3.92
CA ALA A 119 17.42 -9.37 -3.60
C ALA A 119 16.38 -9.28 -2.47
N PHE A 120 15.31 -10.04 -2.53
CA PHE A 120 14.32 -10.09 -1.45
C PHE A 120 14.89 -10.66 -0.15
N GLY A 121 15.72 -11.69 -0.21
CA GLY A 121 16.42 -12.23 0.94
C GLY A 121 17.22 -11.16 1.69
N ILE A 122 17.98 -10.32 0.95
CA ILE A 122 18.73 -9.20 1.54
C ILE A 122 17.79 -8.15 2.13
N VAL A 123 16.74 -7.74 1.42
CA VAL A 123 15.80 -6.73 1.92
C VAL A 123 15.22 -7.18 3.26
N VAL A 124 14.72 -8.42 3.34
CA VAL A 124 14.16 -8.95 4.59
C VAL A 124 15.23 -9.08 5.68
N TYR A 125 16.46 -9.49 5.34
CA TYR A 125 17.57 -9.50 6.28
C TYR A 125 17.86 -8.11 6.86
N MET A 126 17.88 -7.07 6.01
CA MET A 126 18.08 -5.69 6.46
C MET A 126 16.95 -5.22 7.40
N VAL A 127 15.70 -5.57 7.10
CA VAL A 127 14.55 -5.26 7.95
C VAL A 127 14.66 -5.95 9.30
N LEU A 128 15.01 -7.25 9.34
CA LEU A 128 15.20 -8.00 10.57
C LEU A 128 16.36 -7.42 11.40
N ARG A 129 17.47 -7.07 10.74
CA ARG A 129 18.64 -6.52 11.40
C ARG A 129 18.44 -5.07 11.84
N GLY A 130 17.63 -4.30 11.11
CA GLY A 130 17.37 -2.88 11.36
C GLY A 130 16.50 -2.58 12.57
N GLY A 131 16.11 -3.59 13.37
CA GLY A 131 15.44 -3.34 14.64
C GLY A 131 14.16 -4.12 14.94
N LEU A 132 13.65 -4.95 14.01
CA LEU A 132 12.48 -5.77 14.31
C LEU A 132 12.75 -6.87 15.34
N THR A 133 14.01 -7.34 15.42
CA THR A 133 14.35 -8.47 16.29
C THR A 133 15.31 -8.12 17.42
N SER A 134 16.10 -7.07 17.29
CA SER A 134 17.06 -6.65 18.33
C SER A 134 17.55 -5.22 18.09
N PRO A 135 17.00 -4.19 18.74
CA PRO A 135 17.41 -2.79 18.55
C PRO A 135 18.87 -2.51 18.89
N THR A 136 19.49 -3.36 19.71
CA THR A 136 20.87 -3.21 20.20
C THR A 136 21.79 -4.37 19.80
N GLY A 137 21.28 -5.39 19.07
CA GLY A 137 22.00 -6.64 18.79
C GLY A 137 23.04 -6.50 17.66
N GLY A 138 24.24 -7.00 17.92
CA GLY A 138 25.28 -7.19 16.90
C GLY A 138 25.06 -8.43 16.05
N ALA A 139 25.99 -8.73 15.10
CA ALA A 139 25.98 -9.97 14.32
C ALA A 139 26.05 -11.25 15.19
N ALA A 140 26.54 -11.12 16.42
CA ALA A 140 26.63 -12.23 17.37
C ALA A 140 25.24 -12.77 17.77
N ASP A 141 24.23 -11.91 17.83
CA ASP A 141 22.89 -12.27 18.33
C ASP A 141 22.00 -12.89 17.24
N ILE A 142 22.41 -12.83 15.98
CA ILE A 142 21.65 -13.39 14.87
C ILE A 142 21.89 -14.89 14.78
N ASN A 143 20.80 -15.66 14.84
CA ASN A 143 20.81 -17.10 14.55
C ASN A 143 20.97 -17.35 13.05
N PRO A 144 22.09 -17.94 12.57
CA PRO A 144 22.31 -18.18 11.16
C PRO A 144 21.27 -19.11 10.52
N PHE A 145 20.79 -20.10 11.26
CA PHE A 145 19.78 -21.04 10.76
C PHE A 145 18.45 -20.34 10.51
N GLY A 146 18.01 -19.50 11.46
CA GLY A 146 16.75 -18.78 11.35
C GLY A 146 16.75 -17.80 10.17
N VAL A 147 17.79 -16.98 10.05
CA VAL A 147 17.89 -15.99 8.97
C VAL A 147 18.05 -16.65 7.59
N THR A 148 18.78 -17.77 7.51
CA THR A 148 18.93 -18.54 6.26
C THR A 148 17.60 -19.16 5.84
N ALA A 149 16.84 -19.75 6.77
CA ALA A 149 15.54 -20.32 6.49
C ALA A 149 14.55 -19.26 6.01
N ILE A 150 14.50 -18.10 6.68
CA ILE A 150 13.65 -16.97 6.27
C ILE A 150 14.03 -16.49 4.87
N ALA A 151 15.32 -16.30 4.60
CA ALA A 151 15.79 -15.88 3.28
C ALA A 151 15.41 -16.87 2.17
N ALA A 152 15.55 -18.18 2.41
CA ALA A 152 15.15 -19.22 1.47
C ALA A 152 13.64 -19.20 1.20
N LEU A 153 12.80 -19.06 2.24
CA LEU A 153 11.36 -18.97 2.12
C LEU A 153 10.94 -17.69 1.35
N VAL A 154 11.56 -16.58 1.67
CA VAL A 154 11.32 -15.30 0.96
C VAL A 154 11.67 -15.42 -0.53
N GLY A 155 12.77 -16.09 -0.87
CA GLY A 155 13.13 -16.36 -2.25
C GLY A 155 12.16 -17.31 -2.95
N LEU A 156 11.69 -18.35 -2.23
CA LEU A 156 10.72 -19.33 -2.75
C LEU A 156 9.36 -18.69 -3.04
N PHE A 157 8.91 -17.75 -2.19
CA PHE A 157 7.64 -17.06 -2.26
C PHE A 157 7.83 -15.58 -2.62
N SER A 158 8.71 -15.29 -3.57
CA SER A 158 9.11 -13.90 -3.88
C SER A 158 7.96 -13.01 -4.35
N GLN A 159 6.98 -13.55 -5.07
CA GLN A 159 5.79 -12.79 -5.51
C GLN A 159 4.89 -12.44 -4.33
N GLU A 160 4.55 -13.43 -3.52
CA GLU A 160 3.73 -13.27 -2.31
C GLU A 160 4.44 -12.37 -1.29
N THR A 161 5.77 -12.46 -1.22
CA THR A 161 6.59 -11.59 -0.36
C THR A 161 6.54 -10.15 -0.86
N ALA A 162 6.63 -9.91 -2.16
CA ALA A 162 6.52 -8.56 -2.75
C ALA A 162 5.16 -7.92 -2.43
N GLU A 163 4.07 -8.68 -2.57
CA GLU A 163 2.71 -8.21 -2.24
C GLU A 163 2.57 -7.87 -0.75
N LYS A 164 3.11 -8.72 0.14
CA LYS A 164 3.10 -8.47 1.59
C LYS A 164 3.93 -7.26 1.98
N LEU A 165 5.13 -7.12 1.43
CA LEU A 165 5.98 -5.94 1.65
C LEU A 165 5.28 -4.67 1.15
N ARG A 166 4.68 -4.71 -0.03
CA ARG A 166 3.90 -3.59 -0.57
C ARG A 166 2.77 -3.19 0.38
N ALA A 167 1.98 -4.15 0.90
CA ALA A 167 0.91 -3.87 1.84
C ALA A 167 1.41 -3.23 3.14
N VAL A 168 2.57 -3.68 3.66
CA VAL A 168 3.21 -3.09 4.83
C VAL A 168 3.66 -1.65 4.53
N PHE A 169 4.30 -1.40 3.40
CA PHE A 169 4.72 -0.06 3.00
C PHE A 169 3.54 0.86 2.75
N GLU A 170 2.48 0.39 2.11
CA GLU A 170 1.24 1.16 1.94
C GLU A 170 0.66 1.56 3.30
N THR A 171 0.69 0.66 4.29
CA THR A 171 0.22 0.96 5.65
C THR A 171 1.11 1.97 6.37
N LEU A 172 2.44 1.88 6.19
CA LEU A 172 3.41 2.77 6.85
C LEU A 172 3.51 4.14 6.18
N LEU A 173 3.37 4.20 4.85
CA LEU A 173 3.52 5.42 4.06
C LEU A 173 2.20 6.12 3.76
N THR A 174 1.07 5.43 3.91
CA THR A 174 -0.24 6.09 3.85
C THR A 174 -0.33 6.98 5.08
N PRO A 175 -0.50 8.32 4.92
CA PRO A 175 -0.79 9.19 6.05
C PRO A 175 -1.96 8.56 6.80
N ALA A 176 -1.87 8.47 8.13
CA ALA A 176 -2.98 8.00 8.94
C ALA A 176 -4.22 8.70 8.39
N LYS A 177 -5.21 7.92 7.94
CA LYS A 177 -6.51 8.48 7.53
C LYS A 177 -6.84 9.45 8.63
N ALA A 178 -6.97 10.76 8.27
CA ALA A 178 -7.19 11.83 9.21
C ALA A 178 -8.04 11.28 10.34
N GLY A 179 -7.55 11.41 11.58
CA GLY A 179 -8.06 10.69 12.72
C GLY A 179 -9.57 10.90 12.89
N ARG A 180 -10.18 10.31 13.89
CA ARG A 180 -11.57 10.51 14.30
C ARG A 180 -11.99 11.99 14.45
N ASP A 181 -11.03 12.91 14.31
CA ASP A 181 -11.19 14.36 14.25
C ASP A 181 -11.57 14.89 12.85
N GLN A 182 -11.76 14.05 11.84
CA GLN A 182 -12.59 14.44 10.71
C GLN A 182 -14.00 14.58 11.27
N ALA A 183 -14.36 15.83 11.54
CA ALA A 183 -15.74 16.21 11.86
C ALA A 183 -16.65 15.43 10.92
N LEU A 184 -17.58 14.68 11.47
CA LEU A 184 -18.63 14.01 10.70
C LEU A 184 -19.13 15.05 9.68
N PRO A 185 -19.33 14.68 8.41
CA PRO A 185 -19.81 15.65 7.44
C PRO A 185 -21.05 16.32 8.02
N PRO A 186 -21.17 17.65 7.97
CA PRO A 186 -22.25 18.38 8.58
C PRO A 186 -23.58 17.79 8.07
N GLN A 187 -24.49 17.56 8.99
CA GLN A 187 -25.82 17.03 8.70
C GLN A 187 -26.85 17.94 9.35
N VAL A 188 -27.77 18.48 8.57
CA VAL A 188 -28.93 19.17 9.08
C VAL A 188 -29.98 18.09 9.43
N ARG A 189 -30.49 18.13 10.67
CA ARG A 189 -31.50 17.20 11.17
C ARG A 189 -32.87 17.83 11.32
N ALA A 190 -32.90 19.10 11.70
CA ALA A 190 -34.13 19.85 11.92
C ALA A 190 -33.91 21.33 11.60
N ILE A 191 -34.98 22.00 11.25
CA ILE A 191 -35.08 23.47 11.12
C ILE A 191 -36.23 24.01 11.96
N GLU A 192 -36.03 25.14 12.59
CA GLU A 192 -37.05 25.83 13.42
C GLU A 192 -36.95 27.35 13.23
N PRO A 193 -38.05 28.02 12.86
CA PRO A 193 -39.34 27.50 12.41
C PRO A 193 -39.29 26.88 11.01
N VAL A 194 -40.32 26.15 10.58
CA VAL A 194 -40.42 25.59 9.22
C VAL A 194 -41.00 26.53 8.18
N SER A 195 -41.49 27.69 8.61
CA SER A 195 -41.96 28.77 7.77
C SER A 195 -41.70 30.13 8.39
N GLY A 196 -41.61 31.18 7.57
CA GLY A 196 -41.45 32.53 8.04
C GLY A 196 -41.21 33.53 6.89
N PRO A 197 -41.41 34.82 7.15
CA PRO A 197 -41.19 35.87 6.17
C PRO A 197 -39.71 36.18 5.97
N VAL A 198 -39.36 36.90 4.92
CA VAL A 198 -38.03 37.50 4.72
C VAL A 198 -37.66 38.34 5.96
N GLY A 199 -36.43 38.15 6.45
CA GLY A 199 -35.95 38.76 7.69
C GLY A 199 -36.20 37.95 8.96
N ALA A 200 -36.99 36.87 8.92
CA ALA A 200 -37.16 35.96 10.04
C ALA A 200 -35.85 35.23 10.36
N MET A 201 -35.65 34.89 11.65
CA MET A 201 -34.53 34.07 12.07
C MET A 201 -34.90 32.59 11.98
N LEU A 202 -34.04 31.82 11.33
CA LEU A 202 -34.15 30.36 11.18
C LEU A 202 -32.99 29.71 11.93
N THR A 203 -33.29 28.75 12.81
CA THR A 203 -32.30 27.93 13.48
C THR A 203 -32.23 26.57 12.79
N LEU A 204 -31.03 26.18 12.33
CA LEU A 204 -30.75 24.83 11.80
C LEU A 204 -30.03 24.05 12.85
N ARG A 205 -30.57 22.88 13.21
CA ARG A 205 -29.99 21.94 14.15
C ARG A 205 -29.42 20.72 13.44
N GLY A 206 -28.22 20.27 13.86
CA GLY A 206 -27.57 19.16 13.22
C GLY A 206 -26.31 18.67 13.93
N ILE A 207 -25.42 18.04 13.18
CA ILE A 207 -24.11 17.59 13.64
C ILE A 207 -23.05 18.28 12.78
N GLY A 208 -22.04 18.88 13.43
CA GLY A 208 -20.87 19.45 12.77
C GLY A 208 -21.10 20.73 11.96
N PRO A 209 -22.09 21.59 12.26
CA PRO A 209 -22.25 22.87 11.55
C PRO A 209 -21.17 23.90 11.90
N GLY A 210 -20.29 23.61 12.86
CA GLY A 210 -19.26 24.54 13.36
C GLY A 210 -18.30 25.13 12.32
N SER A 211 -18.20 24.51 11.14
CA SER A 211 -17.44 25.04 9.99
C SER A 211 -18.30 25.69 8.91
N ALA A 212 -19.61 25.85 9.16
CA ALA A 212 -20.52 26.47 8.19
C ALA A 212 -20.15 27.96 7.99
N THR A 213 -20.19 28.42 6.76
CA THR A 213 -19.94 29.81 6.43
C THR A 213 -21.21 30.49 5.90
N VAL A 214 -22.05 29.74 5.19
CA VAL A 214 -23.19 30.26 4.45
C VAL A 214 -24.32 29.24 4.47
N VAL A 215 -25.58 29.72 4.54
CA VAL A 215 -26.78 28.93 4.30
C VAL A 215 -27.44 29.43 3.00
N ARG A 216 -27.71 28.47 2.09
CA ARG A 216 -28.32 28.75 0.80
C ARG A 216 -29.82 28.50 0.81
N PHE A 217 -30.61 29.48 0.38
CA PHE A 217 -32.05 29.38 0.17
C PHE A 217 -32.34 29.45 -1.35
N GLY A 218 -32.49 28.31 -1.98
CA GLY A 218 -32.60 28.20 -3.43
C GLY A 218 -31.32 28.71 -4.14
N THR A 219 -31.34 29.93 -4.67
CA THR A 219 -30.19 30.57 -5.34
C THR A 219 -29.52 31.65 -4.53
N VAL A 220 -30.05 32.01 -3.36
CA VAL A 220 -29.57 33.12 -2.53
C VAL A 220 -28.81 32.61 -1.33
N ASP A 221 -27.63 33.13 -1.07
CA ASP A 221 -26.76 32.81 0.03
C ASP A 221 -26.93 33.85 1.17
N ALA A 222 -27.04 33.32 2.41
CA ALA A 222 -27.09 34.13 3.62
C ALA A 222 -25.98 33.71 4.61
N PRO A 223 -25.33 34.70 5.29
CA PRO A 223 -24.29 34.35 6.27
C PRO A 223 -24.92 33.67 7.49
N ALA A 224 -24.26 32.61 7.93
CA ALA A 224 -24.62 31.93 9.18
C ALA A 224 -24.10 32.71 10.38
N THR A 225 -24.90 32.78 11.45
CA THR A 225 -24.59 33.44 12.73
C THR A 225 -24.73 32.41 13.90
N ASP A 226 -24.17 32.77 15.05
CA ASP A 226 -24.27 31.99 16.28
C ASP A 226 -23.97 30.47 16.08
N ILE A 227 -22.87 30.20 15.36
CA ILE A 227 -22.50 28.84 14.94
C ILE A 227 -21.93 28.09 16.13
N THR A 228 -22.52 26.93 16.44
CA THR A 228 -22.07 25.96 17.45
C THR A 228 -21.88 24.59 16.79
N ASP A 229 -21.43 23.59 17.55
CA ASP A 229 -21.26 22.21 17.04
C ASP A 229 -22.59 21.50 16.72
N THR A 230 -23.73 22.02 17.24
CA THR A 230 -25.04 21.39 17.13
C THR A 230 -26.10 22.25 16.46
N GLU A 231 -25.91 23.56 16.35
CA GLU A 231 -26.88 24.49 15.79
C GLU A 231 -26.21 25.73 15.17
N LEU A 232 -26.89 26.36 14.24
CA LEU A 232 -26.54 27.64 13.69
C LEU A 232 -27.82 28.46 13.40
N ASN A 233 -27.67 29.78 13.44
CA ASN A 233 -28.75 30.70 13.10
C ASN A 233 -28.48 31.36 11.76
N VAL A 234 -29.55 31.67 11.03
CA VAL A 234 -29.49 32.42 9.78
C VAL A 234 -30.73 33.28 9.62
N THR A 235 -30.58 34.49 9.08
CA THR A 235 -31.71 35.31 8.73
C THR A 235 -32.14 35.03 7.30
N VAL A 236 -33.46 34.83 7.07
CA VAL A 236 -34.00 34.56 5.75
C VAL A 236 -33.73 35.78 4.83
N PRO A 237 -32.94 35.64 3.76
CA PRO A 237 -32.52 36.76 2.94
C PRO A 237 -33.64 37.21 1.98
N PRO A 238 -33.60 38.46 1.49
CA PRO A 238 -34.47 38.91 0.41
C PRO A 238 -34.22 38.05 -0.84
N GLY A 239 -35.29 37.61 -1.48
CA GLY A 239 -35.21 36.71 -2.64
C GLY A 239 -35.05 35.24 -2.32
N ALA A 240 -35.13 34.84 -1.04
CA ALA A 240 -35.22 33.46 -0.64
C ALA A 240 -36.43 32.78 -1.27
N THR A 241 -36.29 31.57 -1.73
CA THR A 241 -37.38 30.76 -2.28
C THR A 241 -37.74 29.60 -1.34
N THR A 242 -39.01 29.24 -1.30
CA THR A 242 -39.48 28.06 -0.57
C THR A 242 -38.72 26.81 -1.10
N GLY A 243 -38.19 26.00 -0.19
CA GLY A 243 -37.41 24.81 -0.51
C GLY A 243 -36.51 24.38 0.65
N ARG A 244 -35.57 23.46 0.39
CA ARG A 244 -34.65 22.95 1.39
C ARG A 244 -33.42 23.81 1.57
N PRO A 245 -33.25 24.45 2.75
CA PRO A 245 -32.02 25.20 3.00
C PRO A 245 -30.81 24.30 2.99
N ALA A 246 -29.70 24.78 2.43
CA ALA A 246 -28.45 24.01 2.37
C ALA A 246 -27.34 24.74 3.13
N VAL A 247 -26.71 24.07 4.09
CA VAL A 247 -25.57 24.57 4.85
C VAL A 247 -24.31 24.29 4.04
N ILE A 248 -23.57 25.34 3.68
CA ILE A 248 -22.35 25.27 2.89
C ILE A 248 -21.16 25.42 3.84
N THR A 249 -20.26 24.44 3.78
CA THR A 249 -18.97 24.46 4.45
C THR A 249 -17.84 24.45 3.41
N PRO A 250 -16.58 24.76 3.75
CA PRO A 250 -15.46 24.70 2.82
C PRO A 250 -15.24 23.33 2.18
N VAL A 251 -15.74 22.26 2.79
CA VAL A 251 -15.48 20.88 2.39
C VAL A 251 -16.69 20.20 1.74
N THR A 252 -17.91 20.55 2.17
CA THR A 252 -19.13 19.87 1.72
C THR A 252 -20.39 20.70 1.94
N THR A 253 -21.52 20.26 1.38
CA THR A 253 -22.83 20.88 1.53
C THR A 253 -23.79 19.90 2.19
N ALA A 254 -24.49 20.36 3.25
CA ALA A 254 -25.52 19.61 3.96
C ALA A 254 -26.91 20.21 3.68
N VAL A 255 -27.79 19.44 3.08
CA VAL A 255 -29.15 19.87 2.72
C VAL A 255 -30.12 19.50 3.84
N SER A 256 -31.02 20.43 4.19
CA SER A 256 -32.09 20.16 5.15
C SER A 256 -32.99 19.01 4.69
N PRO A 257 -33.42 18.10 5.60
CA PRO A 257 -34.41 17.08 5.28
C PRO A 257 -35.83 17.64 5.14
N VAL A 258 -36.08 18.86 5.63
CA VAL A 258 -37.36 19.52 5.67
C VAL A 258 -37.32 20.78 4.81
N ASP A 259 -38.42 21.05 4.09
CA ASP A 259 -38.58 22.27 3.33
C ASP A 259 -38.88 23.46 4.27
N PHE A 260 -38.29 24.60 3.98
CA PHE A 260 -38.66 25.90 4.60
C PHE A 260 -39.60 26.66 3.68
N THR A 261 -40.73 27.09 4.20
CA THR A 261 -41.70 27.86 3.44
C THR A 261 -41.47 29.38 3.68
N VAL A 262 -41.13 30.09 2.63
CA VAL A 262 -41.03 31.57 2.70
C VAL A 262 -42.44 32.14 2.59
N GLU A 263 -42.85 32.85 3.63
CA GLU A 263 -44.12 33.54 3.69
C GLU A 263 -43.99 34.97 3.08
N ASP A 264 -44.95 35.37 2.28
CA ASP A 264 -45.03 36.75 1.84
C ASP A 264 -45.29 37.64 3.08
N GLY A 265 -44.38 38.57 3.36
CA GLY A 265 -44.54 39.51 4.45
C GLY A 265 -45.84 40.31 4.25
N PRO A 266 -46.41 40.92 5.34
CA PRO A 266 -47.60 41.73 5.21
C PRO A 266 -47.35 42.82 4.18
N GLN A 267 -48.08 42.78 3.07
CA GLN A 267 -48.08 43.85 2.08
C GLN A 267 -48.55 45.10 2.79
N GLY A 268 -47.65 46.09 2.91
CA GLY A 268 -48.03 47.38 3.48
C GLY A 268 -49.26 47.91 2.77
N GLU A 269 -50.31 48.10 3.58
CA GLU A 269 -51.57 48.64 3.18
C GLU A 269 -51.31 50.04 2.50
N GLY A 270 -51.45 50.01 1.18
CA GLY A 270 -51.18 51.19 0.40
C GLY A 270 -52.06 52.29 0.86
N ASP A 271 -51.42 53.42 1.25
CA ASP A 271 -52.01 54.74 1.53
C ASP A 271 -52.88 55.13 0.32
N GLN A 272 -54.21 55.08 0.48
CA GLN A 272 -55.13 55.64 -0.49
C GLN A 272 -55.17 57.16 -0.26
N PRO A 273 -54.88 57.96 -1.25
CA PRO A 273 -55.09 59.40 -1.11
C PRO A 273 -56.59 59.64 -1.12
N GLU A 274 -57.11 60.13 0.00
CA GLU A 274 -58.44 60.73 0.05
C GLU A 274 -58.52 61.95 -0.90
N ALA A 275 -59.55 61.88 -1.75
CA ALA A 275 -59.91 63.00 -2.63
C ALA A 275 -60.86 64.00 -1.92
#